data_a16e957697e5ccfab46e98548fcaa833
#
_entry.id   a16e957697e5ccfab46e98548fcaa833
#
_cell.length_a   1.000
_cell.length_b   1.000
_cell.length_c   1.000
_cell.angle_alpha   90.00
_cell.angle_beta   90.00
_cell.angle_gamma   90.00
#
_symmetry.space_group_name_H-M   'P 1'
#
loop_
_entity.id
_entity.type
_entity.pdbx_description
1 polymer ?
#
loop_
_entity_poly.entity_id
_entity_poly.type
_entity_poly.pdbx_seq_one_letter_code
_entity_poly.pdbx_strand_id
1 'polypeptide(L)'
;MRFAYIEQYDGKLSQGELCRFLEVTDRGYRAWRPRPISQRQRDDMVILAHIREQHRLSVGSYGRPRMTEELQEQGLAVGHRRVGRLMQQNGIKVVRTHKCKATTDSAHNLNVAPNLLDQDFTATAPNQKWAGDISYIWTHQGWLYLAVIIDLYSRRVVGWAVSNKMKKDLAIRALEMAVNLRQPPEGCIHHTDRGSQYCSHDYQKLLKRYGFKASMSGKGNCYDNAMVETFFKTLKAELVWRQPWHIRRQCELALFQYINGFYNPRRRHSALGYKSPVTFERKAA
;
A
#
# COMPACT_ATOMS: atom_id res chain seq x y z
N MET A 1 -35.25 -0.50 15.38
CA MET A 1 -35.07 -1.85 15.96
C MET A 1 -36.39 -2.49 16.40
N ARG A 2 -37.18 -1.89 17.30
CA ARG A 2 -38.40 -2.52 17.84
C ARG A 2 -39.38 -2.98 16.76
N PHE A 3 -39.74 -2.16 15.79
CA PHE A 3 -40.64 -2.52 14.68
C PHE A 3 -40.08 -3.60 13.75
N ALA A 4 -38.77 -3.58 13.48
CA ALA A 4 -38.14 -4.63 12.67
C ALA A 4 -38.16 -6.00 13.38
N TYR A 5 -38.07 -6.01 14.71
CA TYR A 5 -38.21 -7.22 15.50
C TYR A 5 -39.61 -7.78 15.40
N ILE A 6 -40.66 -6.93 15.50
CA ILE A 6 -42.07 -7.35 15.34
C ILE A 6 -42.31 -7.98 13.97
N GLU A 7 -41.73 -7.40 12.89
CA GLU A 7 -41.87 -7.90 11.52
C GLU A 7 -41.22 -9.27 11.31
N GLN A 8 -40.13 -9.55 12.03
CA GLN A 8 -39.34 -10.79 11.88
C GLN A 8 -39.77 -11.89 12.89
N TYR A 9 -40.67 -11.57 13.83
CA TYR A 9 -41.06 -12.51 14.85
C TYR A 9 -42.09 -13.51 14.31
N ASP A 10 -41.77 -14.81 14.38
CA ASP A 10 -42.56 -15.95 13.92
C ASP A 10 -43.10 -16.83 15.05
N GLY A 11 -43.03 -16.35 16.30
CA GLY A 11 -43.48 -17.07 17.48
C GLY A 11 -45.01 -16.97 17.74
N LYS A 12 -45.43 -17.38 18.92
CA LYS A 12 -46.86 -17.53 19.30
C LYS A 12 -47.57 -16.21 19.69
N LEU A 13 -46.83 -15.12 19.92
CA LEU A 13 -47.41 -13.84 20.33
C LEU A 13 -48.02 -13.10 19.14
N SER A 14 -49.18 -12.53 19.34
CA SER A 14 -49.80 -11.67 18.33
C SER A 14 -49.08 -10.34 18.16
N GLN A 15 -49.24 -9.70 17.00
CA GLN A 15 -48.67 -8.37 16.72
C GLN A 15 -49.01 -7.35 17.82
N GLY A 16 -50.26 -7.35 18.33
CA GLY A 16 -50.70 -6.45 19.38
C GLY A 16 -50.03 -6.70 20.73
N GLU A 17 -49.79 -7.97 21.08
CA GLU A 17 -49.04 -8.35 22.28
C GLU A 17 -47.55 -7.93 22.17
N LEU A 18 -46.94 -8.15 21.03
CA LEU A 18 -45.57 -7.72 20.77
C LEU A 18 -45.42 -6.19 20.82
N CYS A 19 -46.41 -5.46 20.27
CA CYS A 19 -46.42 -3.99 20.36
C CYS A 19 -46.49 -3.53 21.81
N ARG A 20 -47.34 -4.16 22.64
CA ARG A 20 -47.44 -3.87 24.08
C ARG A 20 -46.16 -4.20 24.83
N PHE A 21 -45.61 -5.38 24.58
CA PHE A 21 -44.38 -5.84 25.22
C PHE A 21 -43.16 -4.91 24.88
N LEU A 22 -43.10 -4.45 23.65
CA LEU A 22 -42.01 -3.57 23.18
C LEU A 22 -42.31 -2.08 23.38
N GLU A 23 -43.38 -1.73 24.07
CA GLU A 23 -43.80 -0.35 24.36
C GLU A 23 -43.91 0.52 23.09
N VAL A 24 -44.51 0.00 22.04
CA VAL A 24 -44.81 0.71 20.79
C VAL A 24 -46.28 0.62 20.45
N THR A 25 -46.82 1.59 19.72
CA THR A 25 -48.20 1.56 19.30
C THR A 25 -48.40 0.73 18.04
N ASP A 26 -49.51 -0.03 17.97
CA ASP A 26 -49.88 -0.80 16.77
C ASP A 26 -50.06 0.14 15.55
N ARG A 27 -50.64 1.32 15.75
CA ARG A 27 -50.72 2.37 14.72
C ARG A 27 -49.35 2.78 14.22
N GLY A 28 -48.39 2.95 15.12
CA GLY A 28 -46.99 3.28 14.77
C GLY A 28 -46.31 2.18 13.95
N TYR A 29 -46.53 0.92 14.32
CA TYR A 29 -46.03 -0.22 13.57
C TYR A 29 -46.65 -0.32 12.16
N ARG A 30 -48.01 -0.21 12.04
CA ARG A 30 -48.68 -0.19 10.74
C ARG A 30 -48.23 0.97 9.83
N ALA A 31 -47.96 2.14 10.39
CA ALA A 31 -47.43 3.28 9.64
C ALA A 31 -45.95 3.09 9.23
N TRP A 32 -45.20 2.31 10.03
CA TRP A 32 -43.79 2.01 9.71
C TRP A 32 -43.66 0.93 8.63
N ARG A 33 -44.51 -0.11 8.65
CA ARG A 33 -44.42 -1.28 7.74
C ARG A 33 -44.42 -0.94 6.25
N PRO A 34 -45.31 -0.10 5.71
CA PRO A 34 -45.30 0.29 4.31
C PRO A 34 -44.35 1.44 4.02
N ARG A 35 -43.58 1.93 5.01
CA ARG A 35 -42.72 3.11 4.81
C ARG A 35 -41.59 2.79 3.83
N PRO A 36 -41.49 3.50 2.72
CA PRO A 36 -40.41 3.28 1.78
C PRO A 36 -39.07 3.64 2.43
N ILE A 37 -38.02 3.00 1.93
CA ILE A 37 -36.62 3.29 2.34
C ILE A 37 -36.36 4.78 2.19
N SER A 38 -35.88 5.44 3.28
CA SER A 38 -35.60 6.86 3.29
C SER A 38 -34.54 7.23 2.23
N GLN A 39 -34.56 8.47 1.73
CA GLN A 39 -33.53 8.96 0.79
C GLN A 39 -32.12 8.73 1.34
N ARG A 40 -31.91 9.03 2.63
CA ARG A 40 -30.62 8.78 3.29
C ARG A 40 -30.17 7.33 3.25
N GLN A 41 -31.08 6.38 3.41
CA GLN A 41 -30.76 4.95 3.32
C GLN A 41 -30.43 4.53 1.88
N ARG A 42 -31.14 5.06 0.89
CA ARG A 42 -30.82 4.85 -0.53
C ARG A 42 -29.43 5.38 -0.87
N ASP A 43 -29.09 6.59 -0.43
CA ASP A 43 -27.77 7.17 -0.63
C ASP A 43 -26.68 6.36 0.11
N ASP A 44 -26.98 5.86 1.32
CA ASP A 44 -26.05 4.99 2.06
C ASP A 44 -25.79 3.66 1.32
N MET A 45 -26.80 3.10 0.66
CA MET A 45 -26.64 1.88 -0.16
C MET A 45 -25.72 2.13 -1.37
N VAL A 46 -25.92 3.26 -2.06
CA VAL A 46 -25.06 3.66 -3.20
C VAL A 46 -23.62 3.86 -2.73
N ILE A 47 -23.42 4.65 -1.67
CA ILE A 47 -22.07 4.89 -1.11
C ILE A 47 -21.43 3.58 -0.66
N LEU A 48 -22.19 2.66 -0.04
CA LEU A 48 -21.68 1.36 0.39
C LEU A 48 -21.23 0.50 -0.80
N ALA A 49 -21.95 0.52 -1.91
CA ALA A 49 -21.55 -0.19 -3.13
C ALA A 49 -20.20 0.34 -3.64
N HIS A 50 -20.02 1.66 -3.70
CA HIS A 50 -18.73 2.26 -4.04
C HIS A 50 -17.63 1.90 -3.03
N ILE A 51 -17.90 1.94 -1.72
CA ILE A 51 -16.94 1.53 -0.69
C ILE A 51 -16.48 0.08 -0.92
N ARG A 52 -17.38 -0.85 -1.19
CA ARG A 52 -17.05 -2.27 -1.45
C ARG A 52 -16.18 -2.41 -2.68
N GLU A 53 -16.52 -1.73 -3.76
CA GLU A 53 -15.72 -1.76 -5.00
C GLU A 53 -14.33 -1.16 -4.78
N GLN A 54 -14.21 -0.01 -4.13
CA GLN A 54 -12.91 0.60 -3.85
C GLN A 54 -12.10 -0.21 -2.83
N HIS A 55 -12.75 -0.86 -1.86
CA HIS A 55 -12.07 -1.78 -0.96
C HIS A 55 -11.48 -2.98 -1.72
N ARG A 56 -12.21 -3.55 -2.69
CA ARG A 56 -11.72 -4.61 -3.56
C ARG A 56 -10.54 -4.14 -4.43
N LEU A 57 -10.68 -3.01 -5.12
CA LEU A 57 -9.67 -2.44 -6.00
C LEU A 57 -8.41 -1.97 -5.26
N SER A 58 -8.54 -1.55 -4.01
CA SER A 58 -7.41 -1.18 -3.14
C SER A 58 -6.79 -2.36 -2.41
N VAL A 59 -7.16 -3.58 -2.79
CA VAL A 59 -6.68 -4.81 -2.14
C VAL A 59 -6.95 -4.76 -0.62
N GLY A 60 -8.08 -4.20 -0.17
CA GLY A 60 -8.45 -4.06 1.25
C GLY A 60 -7.49 -3.21 2.08
N SER A 61 -6.69 -2.34 1.46
CA SER A 61 -5.67 -1.54 2.13
C SER A 61 -6.17 -0.15 2.57
N TYR A 62 -7.33 0.31 2.03
CA TYR A 62 -7.83 1.64 2.32
C TYR A 62 -8.66 1.67 3.60
N GLY A 63 -8.17 2.41 4.59
CA GLY A 63 -8.95 2.83 5.75
C GLY A 63 -9.78 4.06 5.45
N ARG A 64 -10.57 4.48 6.44
CA ARG A 64 -11.48 5.62 6.36
C ARG A 64 -10.91 6.85 5.63
N PRO A 65 -9.70 7.36 5.94
CA PRO A 65 -9.20 8.55 5.24
C PRO A 65 -9.02 8.35 3.74
N ARG A 66 -8.25 7.32 3.33
CA ARG A 66 -8.04 7.04 1.89
C ARG A 66 -9.32 6.69 1.15
N MET A 67 -10.24 5.98 1.81
CA MET A 67 -11.54 5.64 1.24
C MET A 67 -12.38 6.91 0.99
N THR A 68 -12.37 7.87 1.91
CA THR A 68 -13.10 9.13 1.73
C THR A 68 -12.55 9.93 0.56
N GLU A 69 -11.23 10.08 0.48
CA GLU A 69 -10.57 10.78 -0.64
C GLU A 69 -10.89 10.11 -2.00
N GLU A 70 -10.91 8.77 -2.03
CA GLU A 70 -11.24 8.00 -3.23
C GLU A 70 -12.67 8.28 -3.70
N LEU A 71 -13.63 8.27 -2.77
CA LEU A 71 -15.04 8.52 -3.07
C LEU A 71 -15.29 9.97 -3.50
N GLN A 72 -14.64 10.92 -2.85
CA GLN A 72 -14.74 12.34 -3.19
C GLN A 72 -14.17 12.65 -4.58
N GLU A 73 -13.05 12.01 -4.96
CA GLU A 73 -12.49 12.14 -6.31
C GLU A 73 -13.40 11.54 -7.39
N GLN A 74 -14.26 10.58 -7.03
CA GLN A 74 -15.31 10.05 -7.89
C GLN A 74 -16.58 10.92 -7.92
N GLY A 75 -16.56 12.08 -7.28
CA GLY A 75 -17.67 13.03 -7.26
C GLY A 75 -18.72 12.76 -6.17
N LEU A 76 -18.49 11.82 -5.26
CA LEU A 76 -19.43 11.52 -4.18
C LEU A 76 -19.26 12.50 -3.02
N ALA A 77 -20.27 13.29 -2.71
CA ALA A 77 -20.30 14.22 -1.57
C ALA A 77 -20.44 13.44 -0.25
N VAL A 78 -19.34 12.89 0.28
CA VAL A 78 -19.33 12.08 1.49
C VAL A 78 -18.21 12.51 2.44
N GLY A 79 -18.50 12.58 3.74
CA GLY A 79 -17.52 12.90 4.77
C GLY A 79 -17.00 11.68 5.51
N HIS A 80 -15.84 11.82 6.16
CA HIS A 80 -15.15 10.77 6.92
C HIS A 80 -16.03 10.02 7.93
N ARG A 81 -16.95 10.75 8.64
CA ARG A 81 -17.82 10.12 9.63
C ARG A 81 -18.81 9.15 8.98
N ARG A 82 -19.40 9.52 7.82
CA ARG A 82 -20.35 8.68 7.09
C ARG A 82 -19.65 7.44 6.52
N VAL A 83 -18.50 7.61 5.89
CA VAL A 83 -17.67 6.50 5.38
C VAL A 83 -17.28 5.55 6.50
N GLY A 84 -16.75 6.07 7.62
CA GLY A 84 -16.34 5.26 8.76
C GLY A 84 -17.49 4.45 9.35
N ARG A 85 -18.69 5.05 9.50
CA ARG A 85 -19.90 4.35 9.96
C ARG A 85 -20.29 3.22 9.02
N LEU A 86 -20.36 3.47 7.71
CA LEU A 86 -20.74 2.46 6.72
C LEU A 86 -19.72 1.31 6.67
N MET A 87 -18.43 1.59 6.71
CA MET A 87 -17.39 0.57 6.79
C MET A 87 -17.55 -0.30 8.05
N GLN A 88 -17.74 0.32 9.22
CA GLN A 88 -17.88 -0.37 10.50
C GLN A 88 -19.14 -1.26 10.53
N GLN A 89 -20.30 -0.73 10.12
CA GLN A 89 -21.57 -1.46 10.11
C GLN A 89 -21.56 -2.68 9.16
N ASN A 90 -20.71 -2.63 8.13
CA ASN A 90 -20.60 -3.70 7.13
C ASN A 90 -19.35 -4.57 7.30
N GLY A 91 -18.63 -4.45 8.43
CA GLY A 91 -17.46 -5.28 8.72
C GLY A 91 -16.26 -5.04 7.79
N ILE A 92 -16.23 -3.92 7.08
CA ILE A 92 -15.13 -3.59 6.14
C ILE A 92 -13.93 -3.08 6.96
N LYS A 93 -12.90 -3.91 7.04
CA LYS A 93 -11.70 -3.66 7.86
C LYS A 93 -10.46 -3.56 6.99
N VAL A 94 -9.49 -2.75 7.45
CA VAL A 94 -8.15 -2.64 6.83
C VAL A 94 -7.26 -3.74 7.36
N VAL A 95 -6.43 -4.30 6.49
CA VAL A 95 -5.40 -5.24 6.90
C VAL A 95 -4.31 -4.51 7.68
N ARG A 96 -4.00 -5.03 8.88
CA ARG A 96 -2.98 -4.44 9.77
C ARG A 96 -1.58 -4.95 9.42
N THR A 97 -0.57 -4.09 9.59
CA THR A 97 0.84 -4.47 9.49
C THR A 97 1.28 -5.23 10.74
N HIS A 98 2.15 -6.23 10.55
CA HIS A 98 2.86 -6.90 11.66
C HIS A 98 4.19 -6.19 11.95
N LYS A 99 4.69 -6.31 13.20
CA LYS A 99 6.05 -5.84 13.53
C LYS A 99 7.09 -6.76 12.86
N CYS A 100 8.06 -6.17 12.16
CA CYS A 100 9.17 -6.90 11.55
C CYS A 100 10.42 -6.77 12.41
N LYS A 101 11.28 -7.81 12.41
CA LYS A 101 12.64 -7.75 12.99
C LYS A 101 13.62 -7.32 11.88
N ALA A 102 14.61 -6.50 12.23
CA ALA A 102 15.73 -6.16 11.35
C ALA A 102 16.66 -7.39 11.21
N THR A 103 17.15 -7.65 10.00
CA THR A 103 17.92 -8.87 9.67
C THR A 103 19.12 -8.62 8.74
N THR A 104 19.63 -7.39 8.66
CA THR A 104 20.77 -7.09 7.76
C THR A 104 22.08 -7.32 8.51
N ASP A 105 22.94 -8.17 7.96
CA ASP A 105 24.33 -8.32 8.36
C ASP A 105 25.21 -7.40 7.49
N SER A 106 25.83 -6.38 8.10
CA SER A 106 26.69 -5.39 7.45
C SER A 106 28.18 -5.58 7.73
N ALA A 107 28.59 -6.73 8.29
CA ALA A 107 29.98 -7.02 8.64
C ALA A 107 30.77 -7.53 7.42
N HIS A 108 31.25 -6.64 6.55
CA HIS A 108 32.15 -6.98 5.44
C HIS A 108 33.19 -5.85 5.21
N ASN A 109 34.34 -6.18 4.57
CA ASN A 109 35.45 -5.27 4.29
C ASN A 109 35.36 -4.59 2.91
N LEU A 110 34.16 -4.45 2.32
CA LEU A 110 33.98 -3.80 1.01
C LEU A 110 33.93 -2.27 1.18
N ASN A 111 34.33 -1.53 0.12
CA ASN A 111 34.27 -0.07 0.11
C ASN A 111 32.84 0.42 0.28
N VAL A 112 32.62 1.34 1.23
CA VAL A 112 31.34 1.94 1.56
C VAL A 112 31.34 3.39 1.08
N ALA A 113 30.31 3.78 0.31
CA ALA A 113 30.13 5.16 -0.10
C ALA A 113 29.68 6.06 1.09
N PRO A 114 29.97 7.38 1.05
CA PRO A 114 29.51 8.31 2.09
C PRO A 114 27.99 8.37 2.12
N ASN A 115 27.42 8.71 3.29
CA ASN A 115 25.99 8.99 3.40
C ASN A 115 25.70 10.40 2.89
N LEU A 116 25.24 10.51 1.64
CA LEU A 116 24.86 11.78 1.02
C LEU A 116 23.39 12.14 1.26
N LEU A 117 22.59 11.19 1.76
CA LEU A 117 21.16 11.39 2.00
C LEU A 117 20.93 12.02 3.37
N ASP A 118 21.68 11.59 4.38
CA ASP A 118 21.65 12.07 5.78
C ASP A 118 20.20 12.27 6.32
N GLN A 119 19.35 11.27 6.10
CA GLN A 119 17.91 11.26 6.45
C GLN A 119 17.08 12.36 5.76
N ASP A 120 17.64 13.14 4.85
CA ASP A 120 16.89 14.09 4.01
C ASP A 120 16.31 13.36 2.79
N PHE A 121 15.10 12.86 2.95
CA PHE A 121 14.34 12.18 1.89
C PHE A 121 13.59 13.17 0.99
N THR A 122 13.75 14.47 1.19
CA THR A 122 13.06 15.47 0.37
C THR A 122 13.70 15.56 -1.00
N ALA A 123 12.88 15.65 -2.02
CA ALA A 123 13.30 15.93 -3.39
C ALA A 123 12.30 16.91 -4.00
N THR A 124 12.76 17.81 -4.85
CA THR A 124 11.93 18.85 -5.49
C THR A 124 11.42 18.42 -6.87
N ALA A 125 12.06 17.41 -7.46
CA ALA A 125 11.71 16.86 -8.77
C ALA A 125 11.96 15.34 -8.83
N PRO A 126 11.33 14.63 -9.78
CA PRO A 126 11.63 13.23 -10.05
C PRO A 126 13.09 13.01 -10.41
N ASN A 127 13.60 11.82 -10.11
CA ASN A 127 14.95 11.37 -10.48
C ASN A 127 16.12 12.16 -9.86
N GLN A 128 15.89 12.91 -8.78
CA GLN A 128 16.97 13.54 -8.00
C GLN A 128 17.58 12.59 -6.98
N LYS A 129 16.73 11.81 -6.28
CA LYS A 129 17.15 10.89 -5.23
C LYS A 129 16.37 9.58 -5.37
N TRP A 130 17.09 8.49 -5.53
CA TRP A 130 16.55 7.13 -5.52
C TRP A 130 17.05 6.37 -4.30
N ALA A 131 16.22 5.48 -3.77
CA ALA A 131 16.63 4.57 -2.71
C ALA A 131 16.33 3.13 -3.10
N GLY A 132 17.29 2.23 -2.84
CA GLY A 132 17.22 0.82 -3.17
C GLY A 132 17.42 -0.07 -1.94
N ASP A 133 16.75 -1.23 -1.94
CA ASP A 133 16.92 -2.26 -0.92
C ASP A 133 16.42 -3.63 -1.42
N ILE A 134 16.82 -4.70 -0.73
CA ILE A 134 16.41 -6.09 -1.03
C ILE A 134 15.63 -6.64 0.15
N SER A 135 14.45 -7.19 -0.14
CA SER A 135 13.68 -7.98 0.82
C SER A 135 13.47 -9.41 0.33
N TYR A 136 13.01 -10.28 1.21
CA TYR A 136 12.77 -11.68 0.89
C TYR A 136 11.36 -12.10 1.28
N ILE A 137 10.83 -13.05 0.49
CA ILE A 137 9.49 -13.60 0.60
C ILE A 137 9.61 -15.12 0.64
N TRP A 138 8.98 -15.74 1.63
CA TRP A 138 8.95 -17.19 1.71
C TRP A 138 7.91 -17.78 0.76
N THR A 139 8.32 -18.81 0.02
CA THR A 139 7.43 -19.65 -0.80
C THR A 139 7.68 -21.12 -0.46
N HIS A 140 6.77 -22.02 -0.78
CA HIS A 140 7.00 -23.47 -0.57
C HIS A 140 8.18 -24.01 -1.42
N GLN A 141 8.59 -23.29 -2.48
CA GLN A 141 9.80 -23.58 -3.25
C GLN A 141 11.09 -22.96 -2.66
N GLY A 142 11.00 -22.35 -1.45
CA GLY A 142 12.07 -21.62 -0.80
C GLY A 142 12.01 -20.11 -1.04
N TRP A 143 13.06 -19.40 -0.64
CA TRP A 143 13.12 -17.94 -0.68
C TRP A 143 13.02 -17.37 -2.10
N LEU A 144 12.25 -16.28 -2.21
CA LEU A 144 12.24 -15.37 -3.35
C LEU A 144 12.74 -14.02 -2.86
N TYR A 145 13.80 -13.52 -3.47
CA TYR A 145 14.37 -12.20 -3.15
C TYR A 145 13.84 -11.15 -4.11
N LEU A 146 13.49 -9.99 -3.58
CA LEU A 146 12.96 -8.85 -4.32
C LEU A 146 13.84 -7.63 -4.08
N ALA A 147 14.55 -7.17 -5.10
CA ALA A 147 15.21 -5.87 -5.12
C ALA A 147 14.24 -4.80 -5.66
N VAL A 148 14.22 -3.63 -5.02
CA VAL A 148 13.36 -2.52 -5.42
C VAL A 148 14.16 -1.22 -5.41
N ILE A 149 13.87 -0.34 -6.37
CA ILE A 149 14.36 1.04 -6.41
C ILE A 149 13.16 1.98 -6.43
N ILE A 150 13.16 2.95 -5.53
CA ILE A 150 12.07 3.91 -5.34
C ILE A 150 12.60 5.31 -5.58
N ASP A 151 11.89 6.10 -6.37
CA ASP A 151 12.08 7.55 -6.48
C ASP A 151 11.53 8.23 -5.21
N LEU A 152 12.39 8.94 -4.49
CA LEU A 152 12.02 9.54 -3.20
C LEU A 152 11.06 10.73 -3.35
N TYR A 153 11.05 11.40 -4.51
CA TYR A 153 10.12 12.48 -4.80
C TYR A 153 8.67 12.01 -4.80
N SER A 154 8.39 10.98 -5.58
CA SER A 154 7.03 10.49 -5.84
C SER A 154 6.68 9.20 -5.07
N ARG A 155 7.66 8.57 -4.43
CA ARG A 155 7.55 7.21 -3.85
C ARG A 155 7.24 6.13 -4.88
N ARG A 156 7.44 6.42 -6.15
CA ARG A 156 7.21 5.49 -7.25
C ARG A 156 8.29 4.41 -7.27
N VAL A 157 7.89 3.16 -7.38
CA VAL A 157 8.81 2.07 -7.70
C VAL A 157 9.20 2.22 -9.16
N VAL A 158 10.46 2.58 -9.40
CA VAL A 158 11.02 2.86 -10.74
C VAL A 158 11.79 1.66 -11.30
N GLY A 159 12.25 0.75 -10.44
CA GLY A 159 12.89 -0.50 -10.86
C GLY A 159 12.69 -1.59 -9.83
N TRP A 160 12.57 -2.82 -10.30
CA TRP A 160 12.50 -3.99 -9.42
C TRP A 160 12.90 -5.26 -10.15
N ALA A 161 13.40 -6.23 -9.40
CA ALA A 161 13.74 -7.55 -9.92
C ALA A 161 13.51 -8.61 -8.85
N VAL A 162 13.28 -9.86 -9.28
CA VAL A 162 13.17 -11.01 -8.38
C VAL A 162 14.19 -12.10 -8.74
N SER A 163 14.64 -12.85 -7.73
CA SER A 163 15.53 -13.98 -7.92
C SER A 163 15.35 -15.03 -6.81
N ASN A 164 15.74 -16.26 -7.07
CA ASN A 164 15.88 -17.30 -6.05
C ASN A 164 17.21 -17.24 -5.29
N LYS A 165 18.10 -16.31 -5.66
CA LYS A 165 19.41 -16.09 -5.02
C LYS A 165 19.62 -14.59 -4.75
N MET A 166 20.12 -14.25 -3.57
CA MET A 166 20.46 -12.87 -3.20
C MET A 166 21.90 -12.55 -3.64
N LYS A 167 22.09 -12.38 -4.97
CA LYS A 167 23.37 -12.03 -5.58
C LYS A 167 23.34 -10.61 -6.11
N LYS A 168 24.52 -10.01 -6.43
CA LYS A 168 24.67 -8.69 -7.05
C LYS A 168 23.80 -8.50 -8.30
N ASP A 169 23.65 -9.55 -9.12
CA ASP A 169 22.86 -9.51 -10.36
C ASP A 169 21.39 -9.13 -10.14
N LEU A 170 20.84 -9.44 -8.96
CA LEU A 170 19.50 -9.05 -8.59
C LEU A 170 19.38 -7.53 -8.47
N ALA A 171 20.31 -6.89 -7.76
CA ALA A 171 20.35 -5.43 -7.61
C ALA A 171 20.65 -4.74 -8.96
N ILE A 172 21.59 -5.29 -9.75
CA ILE A 172 21.93 -4.80 -11.10
C ILE A 172 20.69 -4.76 -12.00
N ARG A 173 19.93 -5.87 -12.10
CA ARG A 173 18.70 -5.92 -12.93
C ARG A 173 17.64 -4.91 -12.49
N ALA A 174 17.50 -4.69 -11.18
CA ALA A 174 16.58 -3.67 -10.68
C ALA A 174 17.03 -2.25 -11.09
N LEU A 175 18.34 -1.97 -11.03
CA LEU A 175 18.93 -0.70 -11.44
C LEU A 175 18.80 -0.48 -12.95
N GLU A 176 19.13 -1.47 -13.77
CA GLU A 176 18.97 -1.40 -15.23
C GLU A 176 17.53 -1.14 -15.66
N MET A 177 16.56 -1.83 -15.02
CA MET A 177 15.14 -1.55 -15.23
C MET A 177 14.79 -0.09 -14.91
N ALA A 178 15.25 0.42 -13.76
CA ALA A 178 15.00 1.80 -13.35
C ALA A 178 15.62 2.81 -14.33
N VAL A 179 16.86 2.61 -14.73
CA VAL A 179 17.56 3.50 -15.70
C VAL A 179 16.87 3.48 -17.05
N ASN A 180 16.53 2.30 -17.59
CA ASN A 180 15.87 2.19 -18.88
C ASN A 180 14.48 2.85 -18.88
N LEU A 181 13.75 2.76 -17.76
CA LEU A 181 12.42 3.36 -17.63
C LEU A 181 12.46 4.88 -17.43
N ARG A 182 13.46 5.39 -16.70
CA ARG A 182 13.45 6.76 -16.19
C ARG A 182 14.50 7.68 -16.83
N GLN A 183 15.59 7.12 -17.37
CA GLN A 183 16.70 7.88 -17.93
C GLN A 183 17.11 9.06 -17.02
N PRO A 184 17.53 8.79 -15.75
CA PRO A 184 17.78 9.82 -14.76
C PRO A 184 18.90 10.76 -15.23
N PRO A 185 18.85 12.05 -14.85
CA PRO A 185 19.92 12.96 -15.14
C PRO A 185 21.20 12.57 -14.41
N GLU A 186 22.35 13.00 -14.92
CA GLU A 186 23.63 12.86 -14.23
C GLU A 186 23.57 13.53 -12.85
N GLY A 187 24.18 12.90 -11.86
CA GLY A 187 24.18 13.39 -10.48
C GLY A 187 23.00 12.95 -9.62
N CYS A 188 22.06 12.14 -10.15
CA CYS A 188 21.04 11.49 -9.34
C CYS A 188 21.69 10.72 -8.17
N ILE A 189 21.24 10.95 -6.94
CA ILE A 189 21.73 10.23 -5.76
C ILE A 189 21.05 8.87 -5.72
N HIS A 190 21.85 7.78 -5.66
CA HIS A 190 21.34 6.44 -5.43
C HIS A 190 21.76 5.94 -4.05
N HIS A 191 20.81 5.88 -3.12
CA HIS A 191 21.02 5.48 -1.73
C HIS A 191 20.64 4.03 -1.50
N THR A 192 21.48 3.29 -0.75
CA THR A 192 21.25 1.89 -0.40
C THR A 192 21.73 1.61 1.03
N ASP A 193 21.41 0.44 1.56
CA ASP A 193 22.11 -0.10 2.71
C ASP A 193 23.55 -0.50 2.34
N ARG A 194 24.32 -1.01 3.34
CA ARG A 194 25.70 -1.49 3.13
C ARG A 194 25.76 -2.97 2.71
N GLY A 195 24.68 -3.51 2.13
CA GLY A 195 24.68 -4.91 1.69
C GLY A 195 25.79 -5.18 0.67
N SER A 196 26.42 -6.36 0.73
CA SER A 196 27.52 -6.76 -0.16
C SER A 196 27.15 -6.70 -1.65
N GLN A 197 25.86 -6.81 -1.99
CA GLN A 197 25.33 -6.69 -3.34
C GLN A 197 25.56 -5.27 -3.89
N TYR A 198 25.32 -4.24 -3.08
CA TYR A 198 25.47 -2.83 -3.42
C TYR A 198 26.91 -2.36 -3.35
N CYS A 199 27.71 -2.93 -2.45
CA CYS A 199 29.15 -2.64 -2.35
C CYS A 199 29.98 -3.35 -3.42
N SER A 200 29.39 -4.23 -4.23
CA SER A 200 30.11 -4.98 -5.27
C SER A 200 30.68 -4.05 -6.33
N HIS A 201 31.91 -4.38 -6.82
CA HIS A 201 32.59 -3.61 -7.86
C HIS A 201 31.72 -3.39 -9.10
N ASP A 202 30.99 -4.42 -9.56
CA ASP A 202 30.16 -4.33 -10.77
C ASP A 202 29.00 -3.37 -10.57
N TYR A 203 28.34 -3.38 -9.38
CA TYR A 203 27.28 -2.45 -9.08
C TYR A 203 27.77 -1.02 -9.02
N GLN A 204 28.91 -0.78 -8.35
CA GLN A 204 29.52 0.54 -8.26
C GLN A 204 30.02 1.06 -9.62
N LYS A 205 30.56 0.18 -10.47
CA LYS A 205 30.93 0.49 -11.85
C LYS A 205 29.71 0.92 -12.67
N LEU A 206 28.58 0.22 -12.48
CA LEU A 206 27.34 0.55 -13.17
C LEU A 206 26.78 1.91 -12.74
N LEU A 207 26.81 2.24 -11.44
CA LEU A 207 26.41 3.56 -10.93
C LEU A 207 27.26 4.67 -11.56
N LYS A 208 28.59 4.50 -11.59
CA LYS A 208 29.49 5.47 -12.24
C LYS A 208 29.19 5.63 -13.73
N ARG A 209 28.95 4.52 -14.44
CA ARG A 209 28.62 4.53 -15.88
C ARG A 209 27.36 5.35 -16.18
N TYR A 210 26.37 5.32 -15.30
CA TYR A 210 25.12 6.07 -15.45
C TYR A 210 25.14 7.45 -14.76
N GLY A 211 26.30 7.91 -14.27
CA GLY A 211 26.44 9.21 -13.64
C GLY A 211 25.78 9.37 -12.27
N PHE A 212 25.49 8.26 -11.57
CA PHE A 212 24.94 8.33 -10.22
C PHE A 212 25.95 8.73 -9.17
N LYS A 213 25.49 9.47 -8.16
CA LYS A 213 26.19 9.67 -6.89
C LYS A 213 25.80 8.55 -5.93
N ALA A 214 26.74 7.63 -5.65
CA ALA A 214 26.49 6.55 -4.71
C ALA A 214 26.41 7.10 -3.28
N SER A 215 25.39 6.64 -2.53
CA SER A 215 25.17 6.96 -1.12
C SER A 215 24.82 5.70 -0.36
N MET A 216 25.35 5.54 0.87
CA MET A 216 25.05 4.36 1.71
C MET A 216 24.74 4.77 3.15
N SER A 217 23.82 4.03 3.77
CA SER A 217 23.41 4.22 5.17
C SER A 217 24.60 4.21 6.14
N GLY A 218 24.51 4.93 7.24
CA GLY A 218 25.44 4.81 8.36
C GLY A 218 25.46 3.41 8.96
N LYS A 219 26.57 2.99 9.61
CA LYS A 219 26.65 1.68 10.26
C LYS A 219 25.62 1.59 11.40
N GLY A 220 24.73 0.62 11.33
CA GLY A 220 23.69 0.40 12.34
C GLY A 220 22.55 1.43 12.35
N ASN A 221 22.50 2.36 11.40
CA ASN A 221 21.43 3.35 11.31
C ASN A 221 20.33 2.88 10.36
N CYS A 222 19.25 2.30 10.93
CA CYS A 222 18.08 1.85 10.17
C CYS A 222 17.21 3.00 9.63
N TYR A 223 17.38 4.23 10.14
CA TYR A 223 16.57 5.38 9.70
C TYR A 223 16.98 5.89 8.31
N ASP A 224 18.21 5.66 7.90
CA ASP A 224 18.74 6.14 6.61
C ASP A 224 18.05 5.51 5.40
N ASN A 225 17.43 4.31 5.54
CA ASN A 225 16.69 3.64 4.47
C ASN A 225 15.18 3.50 4.77
N ALA A 226 14.65 4.32 5.69
CA ALA A 226 13.29 4.22 6.21
C ALA A 226 12.19 4.25 5.13
N MET A 227 12.45 4.92 4.00
CA MET A 227 11.49 5.04 2.89
C MET A 227 11.25 3.72 2.18
N VAL A 228 12.31 2.99 1.85
CA VAL A 228 12.21 1.68 1.20
C VAL A 228 11.71 0.63 2.18
N GLU A 229 12.13 0.71 3.45
CA GLU A 229 11.56 -0.14 4.50
C GLU A 229 10.05 0.04 4.65
N THR A 230 9.56 1.28 4.59
CA THR A 230 8.13 1.59 4.63
C THR A 230 7.39 0.98 3.45
N PHE A 231 8.00 0.99 2.25
CA PHE A 231 7.46 0.29 1.09
C PHE A 231 7.36 -1.21 1.35
N PHE A 232 8.43 -1.86 1.83
CA PHE A 232 8.39 -3.29 2.11
C PHE A 232 7.40 -3.67 3.21
N LYS A 233 7.28 -2.88 4.28
CA LYS A 233 6.25 -3.07 5.31
C LYS A 233 4.84 -3.03 4.69
N THR A 234 4.62 -2.08 3.79
CA THR A 234 3.35 -1.93 3.06
C THR A 234 3.09 -3.11 2.14
N LEU A 235 4.04 -3.46 1.29
CA LEU A 235 3.96 -4.60 0.37
C LEU A 235 3.68 -5.92 1.11
N LYS A 236 4.40 -6.16 2.22
CA LYS A 236 4.22 -7.38 3.02
C LYS A 236 2.82 -7.44 3.63
N ALA A 237 2.31 -6.34 4.17
CA ALA A 237 0.97 -6.29 4.76
C ALA A 237 -0.15 -6.38 3.72
N GLU A 238 0.02 -5.71 2.58
CA GLU A 238 -1.04 -5.57 1.58
C GLU A 238 -1.07 -6.74 0.59
N LEU A 239 0.03 -7.51 0.46
CA LEU A 239 0.14 -8.62 -0.46
C LEU A 239 0.71 -9.89 0.18
N VAL A 240 1.96 -9.84 0.69
CA VAL A 240 2.76 -11.02 0.96
C VAL A 240 2.17 -11.89 2.07
N TRP A 241 1.72 -11.29 3.18
CA TRP A 241 1.21 -12.01 4.36
C TRP A 241 -0.25 -12.43 4.26
N ARG A 242 -0.91 -12.21 3.13
CA ARG A 242 -2.34 -12.49 2.95
C ARG A 242 -2.65 -13.90 2.53
N GLN A 243 -1.67 -14.58 1.95
CA GLN A 243 -1.82 -15.94 1.46
C GLN A 243 -0.48 -16.68 1.46
N PRO A 244 -0.48 -18.01 1.56
CA PRO A 244 0.71 -18.80 1.32
C PRO A 244 1.09 -18.75 -0.18
N TRP A 245 2.38 -18.76 -0.47
CA TRP A 245 2.91 -18.78 -1.83
C TRP A 245 3.42 -20.17 -2.15
N HIS A 246 2.74 -20.92 -3.01
CA HIS A 246 3.13 -22.28 -3.35
C HIS A 246 4.34 -22.31 -4.27
N ILE A 247 4.37 -21.46 -5.29
CA ILE A 247 5.46 -21.38 -6.26
C ILE A 247 5.97 -19.95 -6.42
N ARG A 248 7.28 -19.81 -6.68
CA ARG A 248 7.90 -18.47 -6.87
C ARG A 248 7.27 -17.68 -8.00
N ARG A 249 6.90 -18.34 -9.11
CA ARG A 249 6.26 -17.67 -10.25
C ARG A 249 4.92 -17.03 -9.91
N GLN A 250 4.12 -17.67 -9.08
CA GLN A 250 2.86 -17.09 -8.58
C GLN A 250 3.10 -15.80 -7.80
N CYS A 251 4.10 -15.82 -6.91
CA CYS A 251 4.48 -14.65 -6.12
C CYS A 251 5.01 -13.52 -7.03
N GLU A 252 5.86 -13.85 -8.01
CA GLU A 252 6.39 -12.89 -8.99
C GLU A 252 5.28 -12.18 -9.79
N LEU A 253 4.30 -12.92 -10.30
CA LEU A 253 3.15 -12.35 -11.01
C LEU A 253 2.32 -11.44 -10.11
N ALA A 254 2.10 -11.83 -8.86
CA ALA A 254 1.36 -11.01 -7.91
C ALA A 254 2.13 -9.73 -7.53
N LEU A 255 3.47 -9.79 -7.41
CA LEU A 255 4.33 -8.62 -7.22
C LEU A 255 4.23 -7.67 -8.43
N PHE A 256 4.28 -8.20 -9.64
CA PHE A 256 4.11 -7.43 -10.88
C PHE A 256 2.75 -6.69 -10.88
N GLN A 257 1.66 -7.40 -10.60
CA GLN A 257 0.32 -6.83 -10.56
C GLN A 257 0.20 -5.79 -9.44
N TYR A 258 0.77 -6.05 -8.27
CA TYR A 258 0.75 -5.11 -7.15
C TYR A 258 1.51 -3.83 -7.47
N ILE A 259 2.76 -3.93 -7.95
CA ILE A 259 3.61 -2.76 -8.21
C ILE A 259 3.06 -1.93 -9.37
N ASN A 260 2.79 -2.58 -10.52
CA ASN A 260 2.44 -1.89 -11.76
C ASN A 260 0.93 -1.63 -11.90
N GLY A 261 0.08 -2.49 -11.34
CA GLY A 261 -1.38 -2.37 -11.43
C GLY A 261 -2.02 -1.60 -10.29
N PHE A 262 -1.39 -1.59 -9.11
CA PHE A 262 -1.98 -0.94 -7.93
C PHE A 262 -1.06 0.09 -7.28
N TYR A 263 0.15 -0.28 -6.81
CA TYR A 263 0.99 0.60 -5.99
C TYR A 263 1.34 1.90 -6.73
N ASN A 264 1.92 1.82 -7.91
CA ASN A 264 2.33 2.99 -8.69
C ASN A 264 1.14 3.80 -9.21
N PRO A 265 0.13 3.20 -9.91
CA PRO A 265 -0.91 3.99 -10.57
C PRO A 265 -2.06 4.40 -9.65
N ARG A 266 -2.34 3.65 -8.57
CA ARG A 266 -3.58 3.83 -7.79
C ARG A 266 -3.37 4.07 -6.30
N ARG A 267 -2.34 3.45 -5.68
CA ARG A 267 -2.22 3.47 -4.23
C ARG A 267 -2.01 4.88 -3.70
N ARG A 268 -2.95 5.37 -2.88
CA ARG A 268 -2.91 6.69 -2.28
C ARG A 268 -1.90 6.77 -1.13
N HIS A 269 -1.09 7.81 -1.15
CA HIS A 269 -0.09 8.12 -0.12
C HIS A 269 -0.44 9.41 0.60
N SER A 270 -0.58 9.37 1.93
CA SER A 270 -0.86 10.56 2.74
C SER A 270 0.21 11.64 2.58
N ALA A 271 1.48 11.24 2.50
CA ALA A 271 2.60 12.15 2.29
C ALA A 271 2.63 12.81 0.88
N LEU A 272 1.82 12.31 -0.06
CA LEU A 272 1.66 12.89 -1.40
C LEU A 272 0.28 13.58 -1.54
N GLY A 273 -0.32 14.05 -0.44
CA GLY A 273 -1.66 14.62 -0.46
C GLY A 273 -2.71 13.62 -0.96
N TYR A 274 -2.62 12.37 -0.54
CA TYR A 274 -3.52 11.27 -0.96
C TYR A 274 -3.54 10.98 -2.47
N LYS A 275 -2.50 11.37 -3.20
CA LYS A 275 -2.32 10.99 -4.62
C LYS A 275 -1.53 9.69 -4.72
N SER A 276 -1.70 8.99 -5.86
CA SER A 276 -0.82 7.88 -6.21
C SER A 276 0.52 8.41 -6.72
N PRO A 277 1.60 7.60 -6.67
CA PRO A 277 2.91 7.99 -7.21
C PRO A 277 2.86 8.55 -8.61
N VAL A 278 2.18 7.87 -9.54
CA VAL A 278 2.03 8.31 -10.94
C VAL A 278 1.21 9.60 -11.05
N THR A 279 0.11 9.72 -10.30
CA THR A 279 -0.73 10.92 -10.34
C THR A 279 0.01 12.12 -9.74
N PHE A 280 0.85 11.89 -8.72
CA PHE A 280 1.66 12.93 -8.12
C PHE A 280 2.70 13.48 -9.11
N GLU A 281 3.44 12.61 -9.82
CA GLU A 281 4.41 13.02 -10.85
C GLU A 281 3.75 13.82 -11.99
N ARG A 282 2.59 13.36 -12.50
CA ARG A 282 1.88 14.03 -13.59
C ARG A 282 1.40 15.45 -13.28
N LYS A 283 1.24 15.79 -11.99
CA LYS A 283 0.83 17.14 -11.59
C LYS A 283 2.00 18.09 -11.36
N ALA A 284 3.22 17.55 -11.33
CA ALA A 284 4.45 18.30 -11.15
C ALA A 284 5.20 18.51 -12.47
N ALA A 285 4.79 17.83 -13.54
CA ALA A 285 5.25 18.04 -14.92
C ALA A 285 4.33 19.05 -15.63
#